data_a1c2d2f22df9d21a7150ee434a94309e
#
_entry.id   a1c2d2f22df9d21a7150ee434a94309e
#
_cell.length_a   1.000
_cell.length_b   1.000
_cell.length_c   1.000
_cell.angle_alpha   90.00
_cell.angle_beta   90.00
_cell.angle_gamma   90.00
#
_symmetry.space_group_name_H-M   'P 1'
#
loop_
_entity.id
_entity.type
_entity.pdbx_description
1 polymer ?
#
loop_
_entity_poly.entity_id
_entity_poly.type
_entity_poly.pdbx_seq_one_letter_code
_entity_poly.pdbx_strand_id
1 'polypeptide(L)'
;MKRILLLVVGAAILMAACNGKKDVEFKQQNEMSEECLICGALLKYLDHDTVMECSLCHKREPSKTCCENGHYVCSECHTAGLDSIVVMCLAERSTDPIEVLEKMMSKPFCHMHGPEHHVLVGAALLTAYNNALPDSLRLNLAEDLPEVISRGRQVPGGACGYMGACGAAISTGIFMSVVTRNTPLSTDSWRLCNLMTAKALEQVAENGGPRCCKRDSYLSVLTAVDFVKEYLGVEMQKAKVRCSRSEMNNQGIGKKCPVSGSGM
;
A
#
# COMPACT_ATOMS: atom_id res chain seq x y z
N MET A 1 74.33 16.08 -39.62
CA MET A 1 73.57 14.92 -39.09
C MET A 1 73.25 15.23 -37.62
N LYS A 2 72.07 15.78 -37.33
CA LYS A 2 71.55 16.02 -35.96
C LYS A 2 70.35 15.15 -35.70
N ARG A 3 70.47 14.21 -34.79
CA ARG A 3 69.36 13.36 -34.32
C ARG A 3 68.53 14.16 -33.32
N ILE A 4 67.25 14.36 -33.64
CA ILE A 4 66.24 14.93 -32.75
C ILE A 4 65.64 13.80 -31.95
N LEU A 5 65.81 13.85 -30.62
CA LEU A 5 65.21 12.90 -29.67
C LEU A 5 63.84 13.44 -29.26
N LEU A 6 62.79 12.76 -29.70
CA LEU A 6 61.43 13.06 -29.26
C LEU A 6 61.18 12.41 -27.89
N LEU A 7 61.03 13.24 -26.87
CA LEU A 7 60.52 12.84 -25.55
C LEU A 7 58.98 12.75 -25.62
N VAL A 8 58.46 11.56 -25.55
CA VAL A 8 57.00 11.32 -25.35
C VAL A 8 56.74 11.37 -23.86
N VAL A 9 56.12 12.46 -23.39
CA VAL A 9 55.60 12.56 -22.01
C VAL A 9 54.25 11.88 -21.99
N GLY A 10 54.18 10.66 -21.44
CA GLY A 10 52.97 9.95 -21.19
C GLY A 10 52.25 10.54 -19.97
N ALA A 11 51.16 11.25 -20.19
CA ALA A 11 50.24 11.65 -19.12
C ALA A 11 49.38 10.43 -18.70
N ALA A 12 49.73 9.83 -17.57
CA ALA A 12 48.90 8.81 -16.91
C ALA A 12 47.72 9.53 -16.28
N ILE A 13 46.54 9.43 -16.91
CA ILE A 13 45.29 9.84 -16.31
C ILE A 13 44.90 8.74 -15.32
N LEU A 14 45.05 9.00 -14.00
CA LEU A 14 44.45 8.19 -12.95
C LEU A 14 42.92 8.38 -13.02
N MET A 15 42.24 7.42 -13.59
CA MET A 15 40.79 7.25 -13.40
C MET A 15 40.59 6.71 -12.00
N ALA A 16 40.26 7.56 -11.04
CA ALA A 16 39.72 7.15 -9.75
C ALA A 16 38.30 6.63 -9.99
N ALA A 17 38.18 5.32 -10.16
CA ALA A 17 36.89 4.65 -10.17
C ALA A 17 36.31 4.70 -8.75
N CYS A 18 35.33 5.58 -8.53
CA CYS A 18 34.48 5.53 -7.35
C CYS A 18 33.63 4.28 -7.39
N ASN A 19 34.19 3.16 -6.95
CA ASN A 19 33.48 1.89 -6.78
C ASN A 19 32.91 1.87 -5.37
N GLY A 20 31.93 2.72 -5.11
CA GLY A 20 31.09 2.63 -3.92
C GLY A 20 29.95 1.67 -4.16
N LYS A 21 30.23 0.37 -4.34
CA LYS A 21 29.23 -0.66 -4.10
C LYS A 21 28.95 -0.62 -2.61
N LYS A 22 27.83 -0.01 -2.21
CA LYS A 22 27.21 -0.31 -0.91
C LYS A 22 26.77 -1.75 -1.00
N ASP A 23 27.50 -2.63 -0.35
CA ASP A 23 27.05 -3.99 -0.09
C ASP A 23 25.76 -3.86 0.71
N VAL A 24 24.63 -4.11 0.05
CA VAL A 24 23.34 -4.22 0.71
C VAL A 24 23.38 -5.55 1.40
N GLU A 25 23.80 -5.54 2.66
CA GLU A 25 23.74 -6.69 3.55
C GLU A 25 22.25 -6.99 3.77
N PHE A 26 21.72 -7.97 3.03
CA PHE A 26 20.42 -8.55 3.32
C PHE A 26 20.54 -9.32 4.63
N LYS A 27 20.34 -8.60 5.75
CA LYS A 27 20.13 -9.28 7.04
C LYS A 27 18.89 -10.14 6.88
N GLN A 28 19.05 -11.46 7.06
CA GLN A 28 17.94 -12.34 7.32
C GLN A 28 17.14 -11.73 8.48
N GLN A 29 15.94 -11.26 8.15
CA GLN A 29 15.07 -10.63 9.15
C GLN A 29 14.63 -11.71 10.11
N ASN A 30 14.89 -11.48 11.39
CA ASN A 30 14.31 -12.24 12.48
C ASN A 30 12.79 -12.33 12.27
N GLU A 31 12.30 -13.54 12.37
CA GLU A 31 10.91 -13.95 12.29
C GLU A 31 10.03 -13.09 13.21
N MET A 32 9.42 -12.06 12.65
CA MET A 32 8.37 -11.32 13.32
C MET A 32 7.05 -11.93 12.90
N SER A 33 6.42 -12.60 13.84
CA SER A 33 5.28 -13.45 13.65
C SER A 33 3.97 -12.67 13.49
N GLU A 34 3.23 -12.93 12.42
CA GLU A 34 1.80 -12.65 12.38
C GLU A 34 1.04 -13.83 12.96
N GLU A 35 -0.09 -13.53 13.59
CA GLU A 35 -0.94 -14.56 14.18
C GLU A 35 -1.96 -15.08 13.17
N CYS A 36 -2.16 -16.38 13.17
CA CYS A 36 -3.14 -17.07 12.35
C CYS A 36 -4.56 -16.70 12.78
N LEU A 37 -5.42 -16.31 11.84
CA LEU A 37 -6.83 -16.01 12.11
C LEU A 37 -7.64 -17.20 12.67
N ILE A 38 -7.13 -18.43 12.51
CA ILE A 38 -7.81 -19.65 12.96
C ILE A 38 -7.37 -20.06 14.37
N CYS A 39 -6.07 -20.01 14.67
CA CYS A 39 -5.53 -20.60 15.89
C CYS A 39 -4.54 -19.69 16.63
N GLY A 40 -4.28 -18.46 16.19
CA GLY A 40 -3.34 -17.56 16.82
C GLY A 40 -1.86 -17.94 16.69
N ALA A 41 -1.53 -19.05 16.02
CA ALA A 41 -0.14 -19.46 15.84
C ALA A 41 0.57 -18.56 14.82
N LEU A 42 1.91 -18.56 14.89
CA LEU A 42 2.75 -17.72 14.04
C LEU A 42 2.60 -18.07 12.56
N LEU A 43 2.60 -17.05 11.71
CA LEU A 43 2.63 -17.24 10.26
C LEU A 43 4.07 -17.48 9.80
N LYS A 44 4.22 -18.36 8.83
CA LYS A 44 5.45 -18.61 8.09
C LYS A 44 5.25 -18.30 6.61
N TYR A 45 6.31 -17.77 5.99
CA TYR A 45 6.36 -17.45 4.58
C TYR A 45 7.27 -18.45 3.87
N LEU A 46 6.77 -19.04 2.80
CA LEU A 46 7.45 -20.08 2.04
C LEU A 46 8.23 -19.47 0.87
N ASP A 47 9.33 -20.13 0.47
CA ASP A 47 10.16 -19.68 -0.65
C ASP A 47 9.47 -19.87 -2.02
N HIS A 48 8.54 -20.82 -2.12
CA HIS A 48 7.81 -21.14 -3.35
C HIS A 48 6.32 -21.34 -3.09
N ASP A 49 5.52 -21.20 -4.15
CA ASP A 49 4.09 -21.42 -4.08
C ASP A 49 3.77 -22.89 -3.77
N THR A 50 2.90 -23.09 -2.82
CA THR A 50 2.35 -24.41 -2.45
C THR A 50 0.84 -24.33 -2.54
N VAL A 51 0.20 -25.35 -3.15
CA VAL A 51 -1.26 -25.43 -3.21
C VAL A 51 -1.79 -25.67 -1.78
N MET A 52 -2.53 -24.70 -1.27
CA MET A 52 -3.12 -24.74 0.06
C MET A 52 -4.63 -24.68 0.00
N GLU A 53 -5.28 -25.31 1.00
CA GLU A 53 -6.72 -25.26 1.16
C GLU A 53 -7.10 -24.24 2.23
N CYS A 54 -8.00 -23.31 1.87
CA CYS A 54 -8.49 -22.30 2.81
C CYS A 54 -9.27 -22.97 3.94
N SER A 55 -8.88 -22.70 5.18
CA SER A 55 -9.52 -23.26 6.38
C SER A 55 -10.98 -22.80 6.58
N LEU A 56 -11.45 -21.79 5.84
CA LEU A 56 -12.82 -21.26 5.96
C LEU A 56 -13.73 -21.69 4.80
N CYS A 57 -13.28 -21.55 3.55
CA CYS A 57 -14.12 -21.82 2.37
C CYS A 57 -13.70 -23.05 1.57
N HIS A 58 -12.63 -23.74 1.98
CA HIS A 58 -12.07 -24.93 1.32
C HIS A 58 -11.59 -24.73 -0.13
N LYS A 59 -11.51 -23.49 -0.60
CA LYS A 59 -10.90 -23.15 -1.89
C LYS A 59 -9.43 -23.54 -1.88
N ARG A 60 -8.96 -24.16 -2.95
CA ARG A 60 -7.55 -24.54 -3.12
C ARG A 60 -6.89 -23.60 -4.12
N GLU A 61 -5.80 -22.98 -3.70
CA GLU A 61 -5.04 -22.06 -4.55
C GLU A 61 -3.56 -22.03 -4.13
N PRO A 62 -2.64 -21.59 -5.01
CA PRO A 62 -1.23 -21.40 -4.68
C PRO A 62 -1.09 -20.28 -3.62
N SER A 63 -0.27 -20.54 -2.60
CA SER A 63 0.07 -19.55 -1.58
C SER A 63 1.48 -19.77 -1.07
N LYS A 64 2.10 -18.69 -0.60
CA LYS A 64 3.40 -18.70 0.12
C LYS A 64 3.24 -18.49 1.61
N THR A 65 2.01 -18.46 2.14
CA THR A 65 1.77 -18.12 3.54
C THR A 65 0.86 -19.15 4.18
N CYS A 66 1.28 -19.71 5.32
CA CYS A 66 0.43 -20.50 6.22
C CYS A 66 0.94 -20.31 7.65
N CYS A 67 0.20 -20.78 8.66
CA CYS A 67 0.72 -20.81 10.02
C CYS A 67 1.54 -22.08 10.29
N GLU A 68 2.20 -22.12 11.45
CA GLU A 68 2.96 -23.30 11.90
C GLU A 68 2.11 -24.56 11.97
N ASN A 69 0.81 -24.42 12.27
CA ASN A 69 -0.14 -25.52 12.33
C ASN A 69 -0.78 -25.84 10.95
N GLY A 70 -0.30 -25.23 9.86
CA GLY A 70 -0.73 -25.51 8.51
C GLY A 70 -2.02 -24.80 8.07
N HIS A 71 -2.65 -23.94 8.88
CA HIS A 71 -3.82 -23.19 8.46
C HIS A 71 -3.45 -22.12 7.42
N TYR A 72 -4.31 -21.99 6.43
CA TYR A 72 -4.29 -20.96 5.41
C TYR A 72 -5.67 -20.32 5.30
N VAL A 73 -5.73 -19.00 5.12
CA VAL A 73 -6.96 -18.25 4.85
C VAL A 73 -6.78 -17.47 3.55
N CYS A 74 -7.63 -17.73 2.55
CA CYS A 74 -7.56 -17.07 1.26
C CYS A 74 -7.93 -15.58 1.37
N SER A 75 -7.49 -14.77 0.41
CA SER A 75 -7.76 -13.33 0.41
C SER A 75 -9.25 -13.00 0.43
N GLU A 76 -10.10 -13.81 -0.23
CA GLU A 76 -11.56 -13.64 -0.21
C GLU A 76 -12.14 -13.78 1.20
N CYS A 77 -11.77 -14.84 1.91
CA CYS A 77 -12.20 -15.04 3.30
C CYS A 77 -11.60 -14.03 4.26
N HIS A 78 -10.36 -13.61 4.02
CA HIS A 78 -9.71 -12.57 4.81
C HIS A 78 -10.42 -11.22 4.66
N THR A 79 -10.98 -10.95 3.49
CA THR A 79 -11.75 -9.74 3.18
C THR A 79 -13.27 -9.91 3.37
N ALA A 80 -13.73 -11.02 3.90
CA ALA A 80 -15.13 -11.19 4.29
C ALA A 80 -15.54 -10.12 5.31
N GLY A 81 -16.69 -9.50 5.13
CA GLY A 81 -17.15 -8.38 5.96
C GLY A 81 -16.87 -6.99 5.38
N LEU A 82 -16.08 -6.87 4.31
CA LEU A 82 -15.89 -5.59 3.61
C LEU A 82 -17.16 -5.06 2.93
N ASP A 83 -18.19 -5.87 2.76
CA ASP A 83 -19.45 -5.43 2.15
C ASP A 83 -20.18 -4.37 3.00
N SER A 84 -19.95 -4.35 4.32
CA SER A 84 -20.44 -3.31 5.22
C SER A 84 -19.84 -1.91 4.94
N ILE A 85 -18.71 -1.84 4.25
CA ILE A 85 -18.00 -0.58 3.92
C ILE A 85 -18.89 0.30 3.05
N VAL A 86 -19.64 -0.26 2.09
CA VAL A 86 -20.53 0.51 1.22
C VAL A 86 -21.52 1.30 2.06
N VAL A 87 -22.19 0.65 3.02
CA VAL A 87 -23.16 1.29 3.91
C VAL A 87 -22.50 2.38 4.77
N MET A 88 -21.30 2.09 5.31
CA MET A 88 -20.53 3.07 6.10
C MET A 88 -20.15 4.30 5.27
N CYS A 89 -19.64 4.11 4.07
CA CYS A 89 -19.22 5.19 3.17
C CYS A 89 -20.40 6.03 2.68
N LEU A 90 -21.55 5.41 2.37
CA LEU A 90 -22.77 6.14 1.96
C LEU A 90 -23.33 7.02 3.08
N ALA A 91 -23.17 6.60 4.34
CA ALA A 91 -23.58 7.39 5.50
C ALA A 91 -22.58 8.47 5.90
N GLU A 92 -21.33 8.39 5.43
CA GLU A 92 -20.24 9.28 5.82
C GLU A 92 -20.37 10.67 5.18
N ARG A 93 -19.96 11.72 5.92
CA ARG A 93 -20.01 13.11 5.47
C ARG A 93 -18.65 13.82 5.55
N SER A 94 -17.65 13.19 6.15
CA SER A 94 -16.31 13.75 6.28
C SER A 94 -15.65 13.94 4.91
N THR A 95 -14.97 15.07 4.75
CA THR A 95 -14.09 15.35 3.62
C THR A 95 -12.64 15.00 3.92
N ASP A 96 -12.38 14.42 5.11
CA ASP A 96 -11.06 13.94 5.51
C ASP A 96 -10.97 12.42 5.30
N PRO A 97 -10.20 11.95 4.31
CA PRO A 97 -10.09 10.52 4.03
C PRO A 97 -9.37 9.75 5.15
N ILE A 98 -8.58 10.42 6.00
CA ILE A 98 -7.96 9.78 7.18
C ILE A 98 -9.03 9.46 8.22
N GLU A 99 -9.97 10.36 8.47
CA GLU A 99 -11.09 10.12 9.39
C GLU A 99 -11.96 8.96 8.90
N VAL A 100 -12.28 8.94 7.60
CA VAL A 100 -13.05 7.85 6.97
C VAL A 100 -12.31 6.52 7.11
N LEU A 101 -11.02 6.51 6.80
CA LEU A 101 -10.16 5.33 6.90
C LEU A 101 -10.09 4.80 8.33
N GLU A 102 -9.93 5.66 9.34
CA GLU A 102 -9.88 5.28 10.76
C GLU A 102 -11.19 4.64 11.23
N LYS A 103 -12.34 5.18 10.82
CA LYS A 103 -13.64 4.59 11.14
C LYS A 103 -13.76 3.16 10.59
N MET A 104 -13.28 2.90 9.39
CA MET A 104 -13.24 1.57 8.80
C MET A 104 -12.21 0.65 9.47
N MET A 105 -11.01 1.16 9.73
CA MET A 105 -9.94 0.41 10.41
C MET A 105 -10.29 0.03 11.85
N SER A 106 -11.26 0.69 12.49
CA SER A 106 -11.73 0.35 13.83
C SER A 106 -12.68 -0.83 13.88
N LYS A 107 -13.10 -1.35 12.72
CA LYS A 107 -14.05 -2.47 12.64
C LYS A 107 -13.34 -3.82 12.78
N PRO A 108 -14.05 -4.84 13.30
CA PRO A 108 -13.48 -6.17 13.54
C PRO A 108 -12.91 -6.85 12.30
N PHE A 109 -13.41 -6.53 11.10
CA PHE A 109 -12.90 -7.09 9.84
C PHE A 109 -11.52 -6.52 9.45
N CYS A 110 -11.05 -5.45 10.08
CA CYS A 110 -9.79 -4.85 9.74
C CYS A 110 -8.68 -5.28 10.71
N HIS A 111 -7.93 -6.28 10.30
CA HIS A 111 -6.80 -6.82 11.07
C HIS A 111 -5.62 -5.84 11.12
N MET A 112 -4.58 -6.15 11.89
CA MET A 112 -3.37 -5.32 11.92
C MET A 112 -2.72 -5.27 10.54
N HIS A 113 -2.62 -6.41 9.88
CA HIS A 113 -2.10 -6.59 8.53
C HIS A 113 -3.06 -7.45 7.73
N GLY A 114 -3.27 -7.10 6.45
CA GLY A 114 -4.14 -7.89 5.59
C GLY A 114 -4.56 -7.17 4.31
N PRO A 115 -5.11 -7.93 3.35
CA PRO A 115 -5.53 -7.40 2.04
C PRO A 115 -6.76 -6.47 2.11
N GLU A 116 -7.48 -6.41 3.23
CA GLU A 116 -8.56 -5.44 3.42
C GLU A 116 -8.08 -4.00 3.23
N HIS A 117 -6.83 -3.69 3.59
CA HIS A 117 -6.25 -2.36 3.40
C HIS A 117 -6.16 -1.94 1.92
N HIS A 118 -6.09 -2.90 1.01
CA HIS A 118 -6.09 -2.67 -0.44
C HIS A 118 -7.45 -2.13 -0.93
N VAL A 119 -8.51 -2.33 -0.15
CA VAL A 119 -9.86 -1.84 -0.40
C VAL A 119 -10.11 -0.55 0.37
N LEU A 120 -9.74 -0.51 1.66
CA LEU A 120 -10.08 0.59 2.57
C LEU A 120 -9.53 1.94 2.10
N VAL A 121 -8.31 1.98 1.56
CA VAL A 121 -7.67 3.20 1.08
C VAL A 121 -8.47 3.83 -0.05
N GLY A 122 -8.82 3.06 -1.08
CA GLY A 122 -9.60 3.55 -2.22
C GLY A 122 -11.02 3.97 -1.82
N ALA A 123 -11.66 3.21 -0.93
CA ALA A 123 -13.00 3.54 -0.45
C ALA A 123 -13.01 4.84 0.39
N ALA A 124 -12.01 5.03 1.26
CA ALA A 124 -11.86 6.26 2.04
C ALA A 124 -11.64 7.48 1.16
N LEU A 125 -10.74 7.36 0.19
CA LEU A 125 -10.45 8.43 -0.78
C LEU A 125 -11.67 8.79 -1.61
N LEU A 126 -12.38 7.78 -2.16
CA LEU A 126 -13.57 8.00 -2.97
C LEU A 126 -14.68 8.71 -2.19
N THR A 127 -14.89 8.28 -0.95
CA THR A 127 -15.92 8.87 -0.07
C THR A 127 -15.60 10.32 0.25
N ALA A 128 -14.38 10.61 0.73
CA ALA A 128 -13.97 11.97 1.10
C ALA A 128 -13.91 12.90 -0.12
N TYR A 129 -13.41 12.40 -1.25
CA TYR A 129 -13.40 13.12 -2.52
C TYR A 129 -14.81 13.53 -2.95
N ASN A 130 -15.76 12.58 -2.95
CA ASN A 130 -17.13 12.86 -3.32
C ASN A 130 -17.80 13.87 -2.38
N ASN A 131 -17.52 13.79 -1.07
CA ASN A 131 -18.02 14.73 -0.09
C ASN A 131 -17.42 16.13 -0.23
N ALA A 132 -16.21 16.25 -0.78
CA ALA A 132 -15.56 17.52 -1.07
C ALA A 132 -16.04 18.17 -2.37
N LEU A 133 -16.72 17.43 -3.24
CA LEU A 133 -17.28 17.97 -4.47
C LEU A 133 -18.56 18.79 -4.22
N PRO A 134 -18.80 19.86 -5.00
CA PRO A 134 -20.11 20.49 -5.08
C PRO A 134 -21.20 19.47 -5.44
N ASP A 135 -22.42 19.63 -4.93
CA ASP A 135 -23.52 18.69 -5.15
C ASP A 135 -23.77 18.36 -6.62
N SER A 136 -23.60 19.34 -7.51
CA SER A 136 -23.77 19.18 -8.97
C SER A 136 -22.71 18.30 -9.65
N LEU A 137 -21.58 18.05 -8.97
CA LEU A 137 -20.45 17.27 -9.49
C LEU A 137 -20.25 15.94 -8.74
N ARG A 138 -21.11 15.65 -7.77
CA ARG A 138 -21.01 14.40 -7.00
C ARG A 138 -21.17 13.17 -7.86
N LEU A 139 -20.36 12.18 -7.54
CA LEU A 139 -20.38 10.86 -8.15
C LEU A 139 -21.50 10.00 -7.54
N ASN A 140 -21.89 8.93 -8.23
CA ASN A 140 -22.77 7.93 -7.67
C ASN A 140 -21.97 6.94 -6.81
N LEU A 141 -21.80 7.25 -5.53
CA LEU A 141 -21.07 6.36 -4.60
C LEU A 141 -21.65 4.94 -4.50
N ALA A 142 -22.97 4.77 -4.70
CA ALA A 142 -23.58 3.45 -4.64
C ALA A 142 -23.11 2.53 -5.78
N GLU A 143 -22.71 3.09 -6.91
CA GLU A 143 -22.13 2.36 -8.05
C GLU A 143 -20.60 2.28 -7.97
N ASP A 144 -19.95 3.36 -7.57
CA ASP A 144 -18.49 3.50 -7.63
C ASP A 144 -17.76 2.77 -6.48
N LEU A 145 -18.36 2.69 -5.30
CA LEU A 145 -17.75 1.97 -4.16
C LEU A 145 -17.63 0.46 -4.41
N PRO A 146 -18.66 -0.26 -4.91
CA PRO A 146 -18.52 -1.65 -5.31
C PRO A 146 -17.39 -1.89 -6.31
N GLU A 147 -17.17 -0.97 -7.25
CA GLU A 147 -16.11 -1.08 -8.23
C GLU A 147 -14.71 -0.94 -7.59
N VAL A 148 -14.52 0.05 -6.70
CA VAL A 148 -13.28 0.19 -5.92
C VAL A 148 -13.00 -1.07 -5.09
N ILE A 149 -14.03 -1.60 -4.42
CA ILE A 149 -13.93 -2.81 -3.60
C ILE A 149 -13.54 -4.02 -4.46
N SER A 150 -14.22 -4.21 -5.57
CA SER A 150 -13.96 -5.32 -6.51
C SER A 150 -12.53 -5.30 -7.03
N ARG A 151 -12.03 -4.14 -7.45
CA ARG A 151 -10.64 -3.99 -7.94
C ARG A 151 -9.62 -4.17 -6.81
N GLY A 152 -9.87 -3.61 -5.63
CA GLY A 152 -8.99 -3.74 -4.47
C GLY A 152 -8.83 -5.19 -4.01
N ARG A 153 -9.90 -5.99 -4.06
CA ARG A 153 -9.88 -7.43 -3.75
C ARG A 153 -9.01 -8.26 -4.71
N GLN A 154 -8.74 -7.77 -5.92
CA GLN A 154 -7.87 -8.46 -6.89
C GLN A 154 -6.39 -8.32 -6.55
N VAL A 155 -6.02 -7.38 -5.67
CA VAL A 155 -4.64 -7.23 -5.22
C VAL A 155 -4.35 -8.27 -4.14
N PRO A 156 -3.48 -9.26 -4.40
CA PRO A 156 -3.27 -10.37 -3.48
C PRO A 156 -2.61 -9.93 -2.18
N GLY A 157 -2.87 -10.67 -1.09
CA GLY A 157 -2.12 -10.56 0.14
C GLY A 157 -0.63 -10.83 -0.10
N GLY A 158 0.26 -10.08 0.56
CA GLY A 158 1.71 -10.24 0.40
C GLY A 158 2.31 -9.59 -0.85
N ALA A 159 1.52 -8.94 -1.72
CA ALA A 159 2.02 -8.26 -2.92
C ALA A 159 3.15 -7.24 -2.62
N CYS A 160 3.10 -6.58 -1.48
CA CYS A 160 4.15 -5.63 -1.07
C CYS A 160 5.54 -6.27 -0.97
N GLY A 161 5.63 -7.51 -0.47
CA GLY A 161 6.90 -8.25 -0.35
C GLY A 161 7.26 -9.03 -1.61
N TYR A 162 6.31 -9.77 -2.18
CA TYR A 162 6.57 -10.67 -3.29
C TYR A 162 6.58 -10.02 -4.68
N MET A 163 5.86 -8.90 -4.82
CA MET A 163 5.73 -8.19 -6.10
C MET A 163 6.34 -6.77 -6.05
N GLY A 164 6.83 -6.33 -4.87
CA GLY A 164 7.34 -4.98 -4.69
C GLY A 164 6.28 -3.89 -4.85
N ALA A 165 5.00 -4.24 -4.68
CA ALA A 165 3.88 -3.33 -4.90
C ALA A 165 2.91 -3.37 -3.71
N CYS A 166 2.97 -2.35 -2.85
CA CYS A 166 2.08 -2.23 -1.71
C CYS A 166 0.63 -2.02 -2.17
N GLY A 167 -0.29 -2.89 -1.73
CA GLY A 167 -1.69 -2.82 -2.14
C GLY A 167 -2.42 -1.56 -1.67
N ALA A 168 -2.00 -0.94 -0.56
CA ALA A 168 -2.51 0.36 -0.15
C ALA A 168 -2.18 1.46 -1.17
N ALA A 169 -0.95 1.44 -1.72
CA ALA A 169 -0.54 2.34 -2.78
C ALA A 169 -1.27 2.06 -4.10
N ILE A 170 -1.41 0.78 -4.49
CA ILE A 170 -2.21 0.39 -5.68
C ILE A 170 -3.65 0.91 -5.54
N SER A 171 -4.23 0.86 -4.35
CA SER A 171 -5.58 1.31 -4.08
C SER A 171 -5.81 2.80 -4.37
N THR A 172 -4.77 3.65 -4.27
CA THR A 172 -4.85 5.05 -4.69
C THR A 172 -5.03 5.20 -6.21
N GLY A 173 -4.33 4.37 -6.99
CA GLY A 173 -4.50 4.30 -8.44
C GLY A 173 -5.86 3.74 -8.85
N ILE A 174 -6.39 2.76 -8.09
CA ILE A 174 -7.75 2.23 -8.28
C ILE A 174 -8.79 3.35 -8.07
N PHE A 175 -8.69 4.10 -6.96
CA PHE A 175 -9.51 5.29 -6.71
C PHE A 175 -9.46 6.25 -7.90
N MET A 176 -8.24 6.65 -8.32
CA MET A 176 -8.06 7.57 -9.45
C MET A 176 -8.67 7.04 -10.75
N SER A 177 -8.54 5.73 -10.99
CA SER A 177 -9.11 5.08 -12.17
C SER A 177 -10.64 5.11 -12.16
N VAL A 178 -11.28 4.94 -11.01
CA VAL A 178 -12.74 4.99 -10.88
C VAL A 178 -13.25 6.43 -11.09
N VAL A 179 -12.68 7.43 -10.41
CA VAL A 179 -13.15 8.82 -10.54
C VAL A 179 -12.94 9.41 -11.92
N THR A 180 -11.92 8.95 -12.65
CA THR A 180 -11.64 9.41 -14.02
C THR A 180 -12.23 8.52 -15.12
N ARG A 181 -12.99 7.48 -14.76
CA ARG A 181 -13.54 6.48 -15.70
C ARG A 181 -12.46 5.88 -16.62
N ASN A 182 -11.28 5.63 -16.05
CA ASN A 182 -10.10 5.21 -16.80
C ASN A 182 -10.21 3.79 -17.36
N THR A 183 -9.67 3.59 -18.54
CA THR A 183 -9.53 2.31 -19.23
C THR A 183 -8.10 2.10 -19.70
N PRO A 184 -7.68 0.88 -20.10
CA PRO A 184 -6.37 0.65 -20.69
C PRO A 184 -6.10 1.46 -21.99
N LEU A 185 -7.13 1.96 -22.64
CA LEU A 185 -7.04 2.78 -23.87
C LEU A 185 -7.10 4.28 -23.58
N SER A 186 -7.29 4.70 -22.34
CA SER A 186 -7.26 6.11 -21.95
C SER A 186 -5.83 6.67 -22.05
N THR A 187 -5.71 7.98 -22.22
CA THR A 187 -4.41 8.67 -22.34
C THR A 187 -4.04 9.38 -21.04
N ASP A 188 -4.58 10.59 -20.79
CA ASP A 188 -4.21 11.40 -19.64
C ASP A 188 -4.62 10.77 -18.31
N SER A 189 -5.83 10.22 -18.22
CA SER A 189 -6.29 9.54 -17.02
C SER A 189 -5.47 8.27 -16.73
N TRP A 190 -5.05 7.53 -17.77
CA TRP A 190 -4.15 6.40 -17.64
C TRP A 190 -2.82 6.83 -17.00
N ARG A 191 -2.24 7.92 -17.51
CA ARG A 191 -1.01 8.50 -16.93
C ARG A 191 -1.20 8.87 -15.46
N LEU A 192 -2.29 9.55 -15.12
CA LEU A 192 -2.56 10.01 -13.76
C LEU A 192 -2.75 8.84 -12.77
N CYS A 193 -3.45 7.78 -13.17
CA CYS A 193 -3.64 6.59 -12.34
C CYS A 193 -2.31 5.94 -11.98
N ASN A 194 -1.42 5.75 -12.98
CA ASN A 194 -0.12 5.16 -12.77
C ASN A 194 0.81 6.08 -11.96
N LEU A 195 0.77 7.39 -12.21
CA LEU A 195 1.58 8.37 -11.49
C LEU A 195 1.17 8.45 -10.01
N MET A 196 -0.12 8.42 -9.70
CA MET A 196 -0.60 8.40 -8.32
C MET A 196 -0.11 7.15 -7.58
N THR A 197 -0.24 5.98 -8.18
CA THR A 197 0.28 4.73 -7.61
C THR A 197 1.79 4.82 -7.39
N ALA A 198 2.54 5.33 -8.37
CA ALA A 198 4.00 5.46 -8.26
C ALA A 198 4.42 6.37 -7.11
N LYS A 199 3.78 7.55 -6.96
CA LYS A 199 4.05 8.47 -5.86
C LYS A 199 3.72 7.86 -4.49
N ALA A 200 2.62 7.11 -4.39
CA ALA A 200 2.25 6.41 -3.16
C ALA A 200 3.23 5.27 -2.83
N LEU A 201 3.71 4.52 -3.84
CA LEU A 201 4.73 3.48 -3.67
C LEU A 201 6.07 4.08 -3.22
N GLU A 202 6.47 5.22 -3.78
CA GLU A 202 7.67 5.95 -3.37
C GLU A 202 7.63 6.30 -1.88
N GLN A 203 6.53 6.89 -1.41
CA GLN A 203 6.35 7.22 0.01
C GLN A 203 6.39 5.98 0.93
N VAL A 204 5.81 4.87 0.50
CA VAL A 204 5.89 3.61 1.25
C VAL A 204 7.34 3.10 1.30
N ALA A 205 8.06 3.14 0.17
CA ALA A 205 9.41 2.65 0.04
C ALA A 205 10.42 3.46 0.87
N GLU A 206 10.31 4.80 0.88
CA GLU A 206 11.16 5.70 1.66
C GLU A 206 11.08 5.45 3.18
N ASN A 207 9.92 4.99 3.66
CA ASN A 207 9.74 4.67 5.07
C ASN A 207 10.21 3.25 5.45
N GLY A 208 10.57 2.42 4.47
CA GLY A 208 11.18 1.11 4.66
C GLY A 208 10.26 0.05 5.25
N GLY A 209 10.80 -1.16 5.37
CA GLY A 209 10.14 -2.31 5.96
C GLY A 209 10.54 -2.57 7.42
N PRO A 210 9.96 -3.60 8.04
CA PRO A 210 8.96 -4.49 7.46
C PRO A 210 7.61 -3.79 7.18
N ARG A 211 6.73 -4.47 6.42
CA ARG A 211 5.42 -3.93 6.08
C ARG A 211 4.63 -3.49 7.32
N CYS A 212 3.87 -2.45 7.16
CA CYS A 212 2.84 -2.09 8.13
C CYS A 212 1.62 -1.55 7.39
N CYS A 213 0.58 -2.40 7.21
CA CYS A 213 -0.59 -2.02 6.41
C CYS A 213 -1.28 -0.75 6.91
N LYS A 214 -1.25 -0.47 8.23
CA LYS A 214 -1.77 0.79 8.79
C LYS A 214 -0.94 1.99 8.33
N ARG A 215 0.39 1.97 8.57
CA ARG A 215 1.32 3.04 8.14
C ARG A 215 1.22 3.29 6.66
N ASP A 216 1.30 2.21 5.87
CA ASP A 216 1.34 2.30 4.42
C ASP A 216 0.01 2.84 3.86
N SER A 217 -1.13 2.54 4.52
CA SER A 217 -2.43 3.13 4.19
C SER A 217 -2.47 4.63 4.48
N TYR A 218 -1.97 5.08 5.63
CA TYR A 218 -1.92 6.52 5.95
C TYR A 218 -1.03 7.28 4.97
N LEU A 219 0.17 6.76 4.69
CA LEU A 219 1.10 7.38 3.74
C LEU A 219 0.48 7.48 2.34
N SER A 220 -0.17 6.41 1.90
CA SER A 220 -0.85 6.37 0.60
C SER A 220 -2.00 7.38 0.51
N VAL A 221 -2.83 7.48 1.56
CA VAL A 221 -3.93 8.46 1.61
C VAL A 221 -3.41 9.89 1.62
N LEU A 222 -2.40 10.21 2.45
CA LEU A 222 -1.83 11.55 2.50
C LEU A 222 -1.23 11.98 1.16
N THR A 223 -0.53 11.07 0.49
CA THR A 223 0.00 11.31 -0.86
C THR A 223 -1.13 11.56 -1.87
N ALA A 224 -2.21 10.78 -1.79
CA ALA A 224 -3.35 10.94 -2.68
C ALA A 224 -4.10 12.26 -2.46
N VAL A 225 -4.21 12.76 -1.22
CA VAL A 225 -4.82 14.06 -0.93
C VAL A 225 -4.07 15.19 -1.65
N ASP A 226 -2.73 15.20 -1.53
CA ASP A 226 -1.91 16.22 -2.21
C ASP A 226 -2.01 16.09 -3.74
N PHE A 227 -2.00 14.86 -4.25
CA PHE A 227 -2.13 14.58 -5.67
C PHE A 227 -3.48 15.02 -6.24
N VAL A 228 -4.58 14.75 -5.55
CA VAL A 228 -5.93 15.16 -5.95
C VAL A 228 -6.04 16.68 -6.01
N LYS A 229 -5.50 17.39 -5.04
CA LYS A 229 -5.45 18.85 -5.05
C LYS A 229 -4.66 19.37 -6.26
N GLU A 230 -3.49 18.78 -6.54
CA GLU A 230 -2.61 19.21 -7.65
C GLU A 230 -3.23 18.94 -9.04
N TYR A 231 -3.78 17.74 -9.25
CA TYR A 231 -4.17 17.28 -10.59
C TYR A 231 -5.66 17.35 -10.88
N LEU A 232 -6.52 17.33 -9.87
CA LEU A 232 -7.98 17.40 -10.03
C LEU A 232 -8.58 18.68 -9.47
N GLY A 233 -7.80 19.51 -8.76
CA GLY A 233 -8.27 20.77 -8.18
C GLY A 233 -9.29 20.61 -7.06
N VAL A 234 -9.43 19.42 -6.48
CA VAL A 234 -10.35 19.13 -5.38
C VAL A 234 -9.60 19.13 -4.05
N GLU A 235 -10.06 19.95 -3.12
CA GLU A 235 -9.43 20.08 -1.80
C GLU A 235 -10.17 19.25 -0.77
N MET A 236 -9.56 18.14 -0.38
CA MET A 236 -9.98 17.30 0.74
C MET A 236 -9.31 17.78 2.03
N GLN A 237 -9.95 17.59 3.18
CA GLN A 237 -9.31 17.85 4.47
C GLN A 237 -8.14 16.89 4.68
N LYS A 238 -7.12 17.37 5.40
CA LYS A 238 -5.90 16.61 5.68
C LYS A 238 -5.58 16.70 7.17
N ALA A 239 -6.10 15.74 7.94
CA ALA A 239 -5.79 15.66 9.37
C ALA A 239 -4.34 15.22 9.62
N LYS A 240 -3.82 15.61 10.76
CA LYS A 240 -2.55 15.09 11.27
C LYS A 240 -2.75 13.65 11.72
N VAL A 241 -2.06 12.73 11.09
CA VAL A 241 -2.17 11.30 11.42
C VAL A 241 -1.43 10.97 12.71
N ARG A 242 -2.10 10.21 13.58
CA ARG A 242 -1.51 9.53 14.73
C ARG A 242 -2.05 8.11 14.77
N CYS A 243 -1.18 7.13 14.57
CA CYS A 243 -1.56 5.73 14.62
C CYS A 243 -1.85 5.30 16.06
N SER A 244 -3.10 4.96 16.35
CA SER A 244 -3.53 4.45 17.66
C SER A 244 -3.13 2.98 17.89
N ARG A 245 -2.57 2.31 16.88
CA ARG A 245 -2.28 0.86 16.87
C ARG A 245 -0.79 0.54 16.89
N SER A 246 0.08 1.56 17.07
CA SER A 246 1.54 1.39 17.01
C SER A 246 2.06 0.43 18.09
N GLU A 247 1.46 0.43 19.28
CA GLU A 247 1.86 -0.43 20.40
C GLU A 247 1.40 -1.89 20.24
N MET A 248 0.35 -2.13 19.44
CA MET A 248 -0.17 -3.46 19.14
C MET A 248 0.55 -4.12 17.95
N ASN A 249 1.41 -3.36 17.25
CA ASN A 249 2.08 -3.85 16.05
C ASN A 249 3.48 -4.40 16.38
N ASN A 250 3.58 -5.70 16.56
CA ASN A 250 4.85 -6.40 16.83
C ASN A 250 5.84 -6.36 15.65
N GLN A 251 5.38 -6.00 14.44
CA GLN A 251 6.20 -5.86 13.23
C GLN A 251 6.56 -4.39 12.91
N GLY A 252 6.18 -3.46 13.77
CA GLY A 252 6.39 -2.04 13.56
C GLY A 252 7.86 -1.64 13.62
N ILE A 253 8.21 -0.53 12.94
CA ILE A 253 9.54 0.09 13.02
C ILE A 253 9.70 0.99 14.27
N GLY A 254 8.81 0.86 15.24
CA GLY A 254 8.84 1.56 16.51
C GLY A 254 8.87 3.09 16.35
N LYS A 255 9.77 3.74 17.09
CA LYS A 255 9.93 5.21 17.08
C LYS A 255 10.31 5.81 15.72
N LYS A 256 10.76 5.00 14.76
CA LYS A 256 11.06 5.46 13.40
C LYS A 256 9.81 5.62 12.54
N CYS A 257 8.65 5.13 12.99
CA CYS A 257 7.41 5.24 12.24
C CYS A 257 6.91 6.69 12.21
N PRO A 258 6.73 7.29 11.02
CA PRO A 258 6.34 8.70 10.89
C PRO A 258 4.93 9.00 11.41
N VAL A 259 4.11 7.97 11.60
CA VAL A 259 2.74 8.07 12.09
C VAL A 259 2.57 7.44 13.47
N SER A 260 3.65 7.15 14.19
CA SER A 260 3.59 6.58 15.54
C SER A 260 2.90 7.51 16.51
N GLY A 261 1.98 6.98 17.32
CA GLY A 261 1.33 7.72 18.42
C GLY A 261 2.27 7.99 19.60
N SER A 262 3.40 7.29 19.70
CA SER A 262 4.35 7.34 20.81
C SER A 262 5.49 8.37 20.61
N GLY A 263 5.38 9.26 19.66
CA GLY A 263 6.38 10.29 19.36
C GLY A 263 6.01 11.64 19.95
N MET A 264 6.37 11.91 21.14
CA MET A 264 6.99 13.07 21.84
C MET A 264 6.67 13.03 23.30
#